data_03915797c784267b3f25cb0bf7b2940d
#
_entry.id   03915797c784267b3f25cb0bf7b2940d
#
_cell.length_a   1.000
_cell.length_b   1.000
_cell.length_c   1.000
_cell.angle_alpha   90.00
_cell.angle_beta   90.00
_cell.angle_gamma   90.00
#
_symmetry.space_group_name_H-M   'P 1'
#
loop_
_entity.id
_entity.type
_entity.pdbx_description
1 polymer ?
#
loop_
_entity_poly.entity_id
_entity_poly.type
_entity_poly.pdbx_seq_one_letter_code
_entity_poly.pdbx_strand_id
1 'polypeptide(L)'
;MVRPGDRVVTTVLEHNSVLRPLNRLATEQGVTVEHAGCDANGALDYDELERLVTPGTRAVVVTHASNVTGNAVDVSRVAAIAHAAGALVIVDASQSAGTAHIDMQTMGLDIVCFTGHKGFMGPQGTGGLAVAEGVDVAPWAMGGTGVHSFDALQPLGWPTRLEAGTLNGHGIAGLSAGLDFIEAQGGVEAIAAHERALADRFLAGVREIPEIKLYGAFDQPSRSAIVSLNVGDIDSAEISDALMQGWGIATRPGAHCAPLMHRALETERQGIVRFSFGYFNTDEEVDTAIDALRDLAC
;
A
#
# COMPACT_ATOMS: atom_id res chain seq x y z
N MET A 1 -10.10 17.84 -8.92
CA MET A 1 -8.82 17.99 -8.22
C MET A 1 -7.67 18.10 -9.22
N VAL A 2 -7.31 17.05 -9.97
CA VAL A 2 -6.35 17.14 -11.09
C VAL A 2 -7.09 17.54 -12.36
N ARG A 3 -6.49 18.44 -13.18
CA ARG A 3 -7.06 19.02 -14.42
C ARG A 3 -6.14 18.70 -15.59
N PRO A 4 -6.65 18.80 -16.82
CA PRO A 4 -5.82 18.70 -18.03
C PRO A 4 -4.61 19.64 -17.99
N GLY A 5 -3.43 19.10 -18.26
CA GLY A 5 -2.17 19.83 -18.24
C GLY A 5 -1.51 20.02 -16.87
N ASP A 6 -2.15 19.57 -15.77
CA ASP A 6 -1.54 19.59 -14.45
C ASP A 6 -0.30 18.65 -14.37
N ARG A 7 0.51 18.87 -13.37
CA ARG A 7 1.65 18.02 -13.04
C ARG A 7 1.42 17.28 -11.72
N VAL A 8 1.69 15.97 -11.73
CA VAL A 8 1.61 15.08 -10.56
C VAL A 8 2.96 14.39 -10.39
N VAL A 9 3.44 14.33 -9.17
CA VAL A 9 4.62 13.55 -8.81
C VAL A 9 4.16 12.32 -8.02
N THR A 10 4.74 11.18 -8.32
CA THR A 10 4.48 9.90 -7.64
C THR A 10 5.79 9.13 -7.46
N THR A 11 5.76 7.86 -7.10
CA THR A 11 6.97 7.07 -6.88
C THR A 11 6.99 5.77 -7.69
N VAL A 12 8.15 5.13 -7.78
CA VAL A 12 8.28 3.78 -8.35
C VAL A 12 7.75 2.70 -7.40
N LEU A 13 7.42 3.06 -6.15
CA LEU A 13 6.91 2.14 -5.13
C LEU A 13 5.44 1.78 -5.32
N GLU A 14 4.74 2.48 -6.20
CA GLU A 14 3.29 2.48 -6.29
C GLU A 14 2.70 1.17 -6.82
N HIS A 15 1.57 0.82 -6.26
CA HIS A 15 0.70 -0.22 -6.78
C HIS A 15 -0.02 0.25 -8.06
N ASN A 16 -0.48 -0.67 -8.91
CA ASN A 16 -1.25 -0.37 -10.12
C ASN A 16 -2.56 0.40 -9.87
N SER A 17 -3.09 0.39 -8.65
CA SER A 17 -4.24 1.23 -8.24
C SER A 17 -3.94 2.73 -8.33
N VAL A 18 -2.67 3.11 -8.19
CA VAL A 18 -2.17 4.48 -8.37
C VAL A 18 -1.65 4.68 -9.78
N LEU A 19 -0.79 3.78 -10.26
CA LEU A 19 -0.11 3.94 -11.56
C LEU A 19 -1.10 4.00 -12.73
N ARG A 20 -2.09 3.11 -12.77
CA ARG A 20 -3.02 3.05 -13.91
C ARG A 20 -3.92 4.28 -14.02
N PRO A 21 -4.54 4.81 -12.96
CA PRO A 21 -5.26 6.08 -13.03
C PRO A 21 -4.38 7.26 -13.45
N LEU A 22 -3.14 7.34 -12.94
CA LEU A 22 -2.21 8.41 -13.31
C LEU A 22 -1.80 8.29 -14.78
N ASN A 23 -1.49 7.09 -15.27
CA ASN A 23 -1.19 6.84 -16.69
C ASN A 23 -2.38 7.19 -17.59
N ARG A 24 -3.60 6.92 -17.15
CA ARG A 24 -4.80 7.32 -17.86
C ARG A 24 -4.93 8.84 -17.93
N LEU A 25 -4.71 9.56 -16.83
CA LEU A 25 -4.72 11.03 -16.82
C LEU A 25 -3.64 11.60 -17.75
N ALA A 26 -2.45 11.01 -17.75
CA ALA A 26 -1.38 11.42 -18.67
C ALA A 26 -1.79 11.24 -20.14
N THR A 27 -2.36 10.07 -20.48
CA THR A 27 -2.72 9.73 -21.87
C THR A 27 -3.95 10.52 -22.38
N GLU A 28 -5.00 10.65 -21.55
CA GLU A 28 -6.28 11.20 -21.96
C GLU A 28 -6.38 12.72 -21.74
N GLN A 29 -5.65 13.27 -20.76
CA GLN A 29 -5.79 14.66 -20.33
C GLN A 29 -4.48 15.47 -20.40
N GLY A 30 -3.38 14.85 -20.85
CA GLY A 30 -2.09 15.51 -20.95
C GLY A 30 -1.48 15.91 -19.59
N VAL A 31 -1.84 15.19 -18.52
CA VAL A 31 -1.22 15.37 -17.20
C VAL A 31 0.23 14.89 -17.26
N THR A 32 1.16 15.69 -16.79
CA THR A 32 2.55 15.27 -16.63
C THR A 32 2.67 14.45 -15.35
N VAL A 33 3.13 13.20 -15.47
CA VAL A 33 3.35 12.30 -14.31
C VAL A 33 4.83 11.97 -14.23
N GLU A 34 5.45 12.29 -13.09
CA GLU A 34 6.86 12.01 -12.82
C GLU A 34 6.98 11.06 -11.63
N HIS A 35 8.01 10.23 -11.65
CA HIS A 35 8.19 9.16 -10.67
C HIS A 35 9.52 9.34 -9.96
N ALA A 36 9.50 9.57 -8.66
CA ALA A 36 10.70 9.49 -7.83
C ALA A 36 11.14 8.03 -7.68
N GLY A 37 12.43 7.78 -7.80
CA GLY A 37 13.05 6.47 -7.71
C GLY A 37 13.19 5.94 -6.29
N CYS A 38 13.93 4.85 -6.18
CA CYS A 38 14.31 4.25 -4.91
C CYS A 38 15.75 3.74 -4.98
N ASP A 39 16.33 3.43 -3.82
CA ASP A 39 17.62 2.76 -3.73
C ASP A 39 17.54 1.25 -4.07
N ALA A 40 18.66 0.56 -4.00
CA ALA A 40 18.76 -0.89 -4.26
C ALA A 40 17.94 -1.77 -3.30
N ASN A 41 17.55 -1.23 -2.13
CA ASN A 41 16.69 -1.88 -1.15
C ASN A 41 15.21 -1.49 -1.29
N GLY A 42 14.86 -0.71 -2.31
CA GLY A 42 13.51 -0.22 -2.55
C GLY A 42 13.06 0.86 -1.58
N ALA A 43 13.97 1.57 -0.91
CA ALA A 43 13.64 2.73 -0.09
C ALA A 43 13.55 3.99 -0.97
N LEU A 44 12.55 4.83 -0.72
CA LEU A 44 12.29 6.03 -1.52
C LEU A 44 13.49 6.98 -1.54
N ASP A 45 13.86 7.48 -2.71
CA ASP A 45 14.80 8.58 -2.88
C ASP A 45 14.09 9.92 -2.64
N TYR A 46 14.20 10.41 -1.40
CA TYR A 46 13.59 11.69 -1.01
C TYR A 46 14.25 12.90 -1.66
N ASP A 47 15.54 12.83 -2.00
CA ASP A 47 16.24 13.94 -2.63
C ASP A 47 15.78 14.07 -4.09
N GLU A 48 15.50 12.94 -4.76
CA GLU A 48 14.87 12.96 -6.06
C GLU A 48 13.43 13.46 -5.98
N LEU A 49 12.64 13.00 -5.00
CA LEU A 49 11.28 13.48 -4.78
C LEU A 49 11.25 15.00 -4.62
N GLU A 50 12.12 15.57 -3.79
CA GLU A 50 12.22 17.00 -3.54
C GLU A 50 12.60 17.77 -4.82
N ARG A 51 13.49 17.23 -5.64
CA ARG A 51 13.84 17.84 -6.95
C ARG A 51 12.69 17.83 -7.96
N LEU A 52 11.86 16.80 -7.93
CA LEU A 52 10.71 16.66 -8.82
C LEU A 52 9.53 17.53 -8.39
N VAL A 53 9.32 17.71 -7.09
CA VAL A 53 8.21 18.53 -6.54
C VAL A 53 8.58 20.00 -6.60
N THR A 54 8.03 20.70 -7.58
CA THR A 54 8.33 22.12 -7.83
C THR A 54 7.06 22.96 -7.80
N PRO A 55 7.15 24.30 -7.68
CA PRO A 55 5.98 25.18 -7.83
C PRO A 55 5.22 24.87 -9.11
N GLY A 56 3.90 24.66 -8.99
CA GLY A 56 3.03 24.18 -10.08
C GLY A 56 2.77 22.68 -10.07
N THR A 57 3.44 21.89 -9.23
CA THR A 57 3.00 20.52 -8.94
C THR A 57 1.62 20.56 -8.28
N ARG A 58 0.66 19.83 -8.84
CA ARG A 58 -0.73 19.81 -8.35
C ARG A 58 -0.91 18.89 -7.18
N ALA A 59 -0.28 17.72 -7.25
CA ALA A 59 -0.36 16.71 -6.19
C ALA A 59 0.88 15.83 -6.17
N VAL A 60 1.21 15.33 -4.98
CA VAL A 60 2.14 14.24 -4.75
C VAL A 60 1.31 13.04 -4.30
N VAL A 61 1.45 11.90 -4.99
CA VAL A 61 0.70 10.67 -4.69
C VAL A 61 1.70 9.60 -4.30
N VAL A 62 1.60 9.06 -3.07
CA VAL A 62 2.56 8.08 -2.55
C VAL A 62 1.87 6.95 -1.81
N THR A 63 2.41 5.74 -1.90
CA THR A 63 2.06 4.66 -0.98
C THR A 63 2.71 4.91 0.38
N HIS A 64 1.98 4.60 1.47
CA HIS A 64 2.56 4.67 2.82
C HIS A 64 3.52 3.50 3.10
N ALA A 65 3.24 2.34 2.50
CA ALA A 65 4.13 1.19 2.57
C ALA A 65 4.09 0.38 1.28
N SER A 66 5.26 -0.05 0.81
CA SER A 66 5.38 -0.87 -0.39
C SER A 66 4.75 -2.25 -0.18
N ASN A 67 3.89 -2.64 -1.10
CA ASN A 67 3.30 -3.99 -1.11
C ASN A 67 4.26 -5.07 -1.62
N VAL A 68 5.45 -4.71 -2.03
CA VAL A 68 6.53 -5.62 -2.44
C VAL A 68 7.56 -5.75 -1.34
N THR A 69 8.20 -4.67 -0.92
CA THR A 69 9.32 -4.69 0.03
C THR A 69 8.89 -4.57 1.49
N GLY A 70 7.66 -4.08 1.75
CA GLY A 70 7.22 -3.73 3.10
C GLY A 70 7.82 -2.42 3.63
N ASN A 71 8.73 -1.77 2.90
CA ASN A 71 9.32 -0.50 3.32
C ASN A 71 8.25 0.56 3.51
N ALA A 72 8.28 1.26 4.65
CA ALA A 72 7.42 2.40 4.89
C ALA A 72 8.03 3.69 4.31
N VAL A 73 7.16 4.59 3.89
CA VAL A 73 7.50 5.95 3.46
C VAL A 73 7.20 6.90 4.59
N ASP A 74 8.13 7.80 4.90
CA ASP A 74 7.88 8.93 5.79
C ASP A 74 6.94 9.94 5.09
N VAL A 75 5.64 9.70 5.24
CA VAL A 75 4.60 10.51 4.60
C VAL A 75 4.54 11.94 5.16
N SER A 76 5.02 12.16 6.40
CA SER A 76 5.13 13.51 6.97
C SER A 76 6.21 14.32 6.25
N ARG A 77 7.35 13.71 5.92
CA ARG A 77 8.40 14.34 5.12
C ARG A 77 7.89 14.61 3.70
N VAL A 78 7.17 13.67 3.09
CA VAL A 78 6.54 13.87 1.77
C VAL A 78 5.54 15.02 1.81
N ALA A 79 4.72 15.12 2.86
CA ALA A 79 3.75 16.21 3.02
C ALA A 79 4.45 17.57 3.14
N ALA A 80 5.53 17.65 3.92
CA ALA A 80 6.30 18.89 4.02
C ALA A 80 6.89 19.31 2.67
N ILE A 81 7.44 18.40 1.88
CA ILE A 81 7.96 18.67 0.53
C ILE A 81 6.81 19.13 -0.39
N ALA A 82 5.67 18.44 -0.40
CA ALA A 82 4.52 18.77 -1.23
C ALA A 82 3.97 20.17 -0.91
N HIS A 83 3.74 20.44 0.36
CA HIS A 83 3.17 21.72 0.83
C HIS A 83 4.11 22.90 0.60
N ALA A 84 5.42 22.71 0.68
CA ALA A 84 6.39 23.75 0.35
C ALA A 84 6.27 24.22 -1.12
N ALA A 85 5.81 23.35 -2.01
CA ALA A 85 5.54 23.65 -3.42
C ALA A 85 4.08 24.04 -3.70
N GLY A 86 3.20 24.06 -2.68
CA GLY A 86 1.76 24.30 -2.83
C GLY A 86 0.98 23.12 -3.43
N ALA A 87 1.56 21.92 -3.41
CA ALA A 87 0.94 20.69 -3.89
C ALA A 87 0.15 19.99 -2.77
N LEU A 88 -0.90 19.26 -3.13
CA LEU A 88 -1.61 18.35 -2.21
C LEU A 88 -0.84 17.03 -2.06
N VAL A 89 -0.95 16.39 -0.90
CA VAL A 89 -0.45 15.03 -0.67
C VAL A 89 -1.59 14.03 -0.59
N ILE A 90 -1.47 12.96 -1.38
CA ILE A 90 -2.44 11.85 -1.42
C ILE A 90 -1.70 10.57 -1.05
N VAL A 91 -2.16 9.90 0.00
CA VAL A 91 -1.51 8.70 0.52
C VAL A 91 -2.35 7.46 0.23
N ASP A 92 -1.77 6.46 -0.43
CA ASP A 92 -2.32 5.10 -0.49
C ASP A 92 -1.87 4.34 0.75
N ALA A 93 -2.76 4.23 1.73
CA ALA A 93 -2.54 3.52 2.99
C ALA A 93 -3.01 2.05 2.94
N SER A 94 -3.22 1.48 1.75
CA SER A 94 -3.78 0.11 1.61
C SER A 94 -2.94 -0.99 2.26
N GLN A 95 -1.65 -0.75 2.54
CA GLN A 95 -0.78 -1.71 3.23
C GLN A 95 -0.54 -1.38 4.70
N SER A 96 -0.98 -0.22 5.15
CA SER A 96 -0.65 0.29 6.48
C SER A 96 -1.86 0.63 7.33
N ALA A 97 -3.01 0.92 6.72
CA ALA A 97 -4.25 1.17 7.45
C ALA A 97 -4.65 -0.08 8.24
N GLY A 98 -4.80 0.09 9.56
CA GLY A 98 -5.08 -0.98 10.52
C GLY A 98 -3.83 -1.66 11.10
N THR A 99 -2.63 -1.38 10.59
CA THR A 99 -1.36 -1.95 11.06
C THR A 99 -0.25 -0.91 11.25
N ALA A 100 -0.54 0.37 11.04
CA ALA A 100 0.36 1.47 11.36
C ALA A 100 -0.46 2.67 11.84
N HIS A 101 0.12 3.45 12.73
CA HIS A 101 -0.47 4.70 13.17
C HIS A 101 -0.52 5.72 12.01
N ILE A 102 -1.69 6.27 11.74
CA ILE A 102 -1.90 7.31 10.72
C ILE A 102 -2.75 8.40 11.33
N ASP A 103 -2.17 9.58 11.53
CA ASP A 103 -2.87 10.79 11.95
C ASP A 103 -2.71 11.86 10.87
N MET A 104 -3.79 12.11 10.13
CA MET A 104 -3.77 13.04 9.00
C MET A 104 -3.38 14.47 9.42
N GLN A 105 -3.78 14.91 10.62
CA GLN A 105 -3.53 16.28 11.08
C GLN A 105 -2.06 16.47 11.44
N THR A 106 -1.51 15.58 12.28
CA THR A 106 -0.12 15.69 12.73
C THR A 106 0.87 15.35 11.62
N MET A 107 0.50 14.47 10.69
CA MET A 107 1.32 14.10 9.53
C MET A 107 1.16 15.05 8.34
N GLY A 108 0.18 15.98 8.39
CA GLY A 108 -0.08 16.97 7.34
C GLY A 108 -0.62 16.34 6.05
N LEU A 109 -1.48 15.32 6.14
CA LEU A 109 -1.99 14.62 4.96
C LEU A 109 -3.30 15.22 4.46
N ASP A 110 -3.41 15.45 3.14
CA ASP A 110 -4.62 16.03 2.55
C ASP A 110 -5.66 14.97 2.22
N ILE A 111 -5.23 13.81 1.70
CA ILE A 111 -6.12 12.69 1.38
C ILE A 111 -5.42 11.39 1.75
N VAL A 112 -6.12 10.51 2.48
CA VAL A 112 -5.68 9.14 2.76
C VAL A 112 -6.70 8.17 2.19
N CYS A 113 -6.25 7.30 1.29
CA CYS A 113 -7.05 6.23 0.69
C CYS A 113 -6.70 4.89 1.34
N PHE A 114 -7.70 4.06 1.61
CA PHE A 114 -7.48 2.75 2.21
C PHE A 114 -8.43 1.68 1.67
N THR A 115 -8.04 0.41 1.82
CA THR A 115 -8.89 -0.76 1.55
C THR A 115 -9.29 -1.42 2.85
N GLY A 116 -10.55 -1.85 2.96
CA GLY A 116 -11.06 -2.46 4.18
C GLY A 116 -10.68 -3.93 4.38
N HIS A 117 -10.31 -4.65 3.30
CA HIS A 117 -10.08 -6.10 3.33
C HIS A 117 -8.64 -6.54 3.64
N LYS A 118 -7.80 -5.62 4.11
CA LYS A 118 -6.42 -5.91 4.55
C LYS A 118 -6.29 -5.67 6.06
N GLY A 119 -5.42 -4.79 6.51
CA GLY A 119 -5.17 -4.53 7.93
C GLY A 119 -6.40 -4.12 8.73
N PHE A 120 -7.44 -3.58 8.11
CA PHE A 120 -8.73 -3.33 8.79
C PHE A 120 -9.61 -4.57 8.97
N MET A 121 -9.21 -5.74 8.47
CA MET A 121 -9.90 -7.03 8.67
C MET A 121 -11.37 -7.06 8.22
N GLY A 122 -11.77 -6.11 7.37
CA GLY A 122 -13.10 -6.01 6.80
C GLY A 122 -13.28 -6.90 5.56
N PRO A 123 -14.49 -7.01 5.04
CA PRO A 123 -14.77 -7.81 3.85
C PRO A 123 -14.25 -7.15 2.58
N GLN A 124 -14.04 -7.97 1.54
CA GLN A 124 -13.73 -7.48 0.19
C GLN A 124 -14.82 -6.53 -0.32
N GLY A 125 -14.45 -5.59 -1.18
CA GLY A 125 -15.35 -4.58 -1.71
C GLY A 125 -15.65 -3.45 -0.73
N THR A 126 -14.88 -3.33 0.35
CA THR A 126 -14.89 -2.20 1.27
C THR A 126 -13.60 -1.41 1.18
N GLY A 127 -13.67 -0.15 1.51
CA GLY A 127 -12.56 0.79 1.53
C GLY A 127 -13.11 2.20 1.68
N GLY A 128 -12.25 3.16 1.70
CA GLY A 128 -12.66 4.55 1.82
C GLY A 128 -11.53 5.53 1.58
N LEU A 129 -11.87 6.78 1.70
CA LEU A 129 -10.92 7.86 1.74
C LEU A 129 -11.30 8.86 2.84
N ALA A 130 -10.30 9.37 3.51
CA ALA A 130 -10.42 10.50 4.41
C ALA A 130 -9.83 11.73 3.72
N VAL A 131 -10.52 12.86 3.83
CA VAL A 131 -10.15 14.10 3.14
C VAL A 131 -10.05 15.21 4.16
N ALA A 132 -8.94 15.95 4.17
CA ALA A 132 -8.73 17.08 5.04
C ALA A 132 -9.71 18.22 4.74
N GLU A 133 -10.04 19.03 5.75
CA GLU A 133 -10.90 20.19 5.61
C GLU A 133 -10.33 21.18 4.57
N GLY A 134 -11.19 21.69 3.70
CA GLY A 134 -10.79 22.62 2.64
C GLY A 134 -10.30 21.97 1.34
N VAL A 135 -10.05 20.66 1.34
CA VAL A 135 -9.69 19.95 0.11
C VAL A 135 -10.94 19.63 -0.72
N ASP A 136 -10.98 20.14 -1.94
CA ASP A 136 -12.11 19.92 -2.85
C ASP A 136 -11.88 18.72 -3.76
N VAL A 137 -12.71 17.68 -3.59
CA VAL A 137 -12.74 16.47 -4.44
C VAL A 137 -14.04 16.44 -5.21
N ALA A 138 -13.96 16.50 -6.53
CA ALA A 138 -15.15 16.45 -7.38
C ALA A 138 -15.80 15.06 -7.36
N PRO A 139 -17.13 14.97 -7.53
CA PRO A 139 -17.81 13.71 -7.72
C PRO A 139 -17.18 12.91 -8.87
N TRP A 140 -16.89 11.63 -8.65
CA TRP A 140 -16.40 10.71 -9.66
C TRP A 140 -17.54 9.90 -10.30
N ALA A 141 -18.35 9.26 -9.45
CA ALA A 141 -19.54 8.53 -9.87
C ALA A 141 -20.78 9.38 -9.57
N MET A 142 -21.77 9.30 -10.43
CA MET A 142 -23.03 10.00 -10.29
C MET A 142 -24.20 9.01 -10.35
N GLY A 143 -25.20 9.19 -9.49
CA GLY A 143 -26.33 8.28 -9.45
C GLY A 143 -27.29 8.59 -8.31
N GLY A 144 -28.17 7.65 -7.99
CA GLY A 144 -29.10 7.81 -6.87
C GLY A 144 -28.34 7.85 -5.53
N THR A 145 -28.68 8.81 -4.70
CA THR A 145 -28.04 9.03 -3.39
C THR A 145 -28.96 8.74 -2.21
N GLY A 146 -30.25 8.45 -2.49
CA GLY A 146 -31.30 8.31 -1.47
C GLY A 146 -31.76 9.63 -0.84
N VAL A 147 -31.09 10.75 -1.15
CA VAL A 147 -31.40 12.11 -0.71
C VAL A 147 -31.35 13.06 -1.91
N HIS A 148 -31.98 14.25 -1.76
CA HIS A 148 -31.96 15.29 -2.83
C HIS A 148 -32.48 14.78 -4.19
N SER A 149 -33.54 13.95 -4.20
CA SER A 149 -34.04 13.23 -5.38
C SER A 149 -34.53 14.13 -6.53
N PHE A 150 -34.82 15.39 -6.27
CA PHE A 150 -35.25 16.37 -7.27
C PHE A 150 -34.09 17.21 -7.85
N ASP A 151 -32.88 17.09 -7.30
CA ASP A 151 -31.72 17.80 -7.83
C ASP A 151 -31.26 17.15 -9.13
N ALA A 152 -31.03 17.96 -10.17
CA ALA A 152 -30.59 17.47 -11.48
C ALA A 152 -29.12 17.02 -11.49
N LEU A 153 -28.31 17.44 -10.54
CA LEU A 153 -26.90 17.12 -10.42
C LEU A 153 -26.61 16.37 -9.13
N GLN A 154 -25.46 15.69 -9.10
CA GLN A 154 -24.94 15.02 -7.89
C GLN A 154 -24.85 16.04 -6.75
N PRO A 155 -25.39 15.76 -5.55
CA PRO A 155 -25.23 16.62 -4.40
C PRO A 155 -23.75 16.87 -4.05
N LEU A 156 -23.41 18.11 -3.67
CA LEU A 156 -22.03 18.48 -3.36
C LEU A 156 -21.70 18.41 -1.85
N GLY A 157 -22.69 18.09 -1.02
CA GLY A 157 -22.50 17.90 0.42
C GLY A 157 -21.72 16.62 0.74
N TRP A 158 -20.80 16.68 1.69
CA TRP A 158 -20.11 15.50 2.22
C TRP A 158 -21.03 14.69 3.14
N PRO A 159 -20.93 13.35 3.18
CA PRO A 159 -20.11 12.47 2.30
C PRO A 159 -20.80 12.16 0.97
N THR A 160 -22.06 12.54 0.77
CA THR A 160 -22.96 12.14 -0.34
C THR A 160 -22.36 12.46 -1.72
N ARG A 161 -21.54 13.50 -1.84
CA ARG A 161 -20.92 13.90 -3.11
C ARG A 161 -20.07 12.80 -3.76
N LEU A 162 -19.52 11.87 -2.98
CA LEU A 162 -18.69 10.77 -3.46
C LEU A 162 -19.41 9.42 -3.39
N GLU A 163 -20.65 9.38 -2.90
CA GLU A 163 -21.46 8.17 -2.73
C GLU A 163 -22.55 8.13 -3.79
N ALA A 164 -22.49 7.18 -4.71
CA ALA A 164 -23.49 6.99 -5.75
C ALA A 164 -24.00 5.54 -5.77
N GLY A 165 -25.32 5.38 -5.78
CA GLY A 165 -26.00 4.09 -5.69
C GLY A 165 -26.27 3.67 -4.25
N THR A 166 -26.92 2.51 -4.10
CA THR A 166 -27.17 1.91 -2.78
C THR A 166 -25.84 1.46 -2.19
N LEU A 167 -25.53 1.96 -1.00
CA LEU A 167 -24.27 1.65 -0.31
C LEU A 167 -24.21 0.16 0.06
N ASN A 168 -22.98 -0.38 0.10
CA ASN A 168 -22.68 -1.73 0.58
C ASN A 168 -22.83 -1.81 2.11
N GLY A 169 -24.06 -1.72 2.61
CA GLY A 169 -24.33 -1.70 4.05
C GLY A 169 -23.81 -2.94 4.79
N HIS A 170 -23.90 -4.13 4.18
CA HIS A 170 -23.37 -5.35 4.77
C HIS A 170 -21.82 -5.30 4.88
N GLY A 171 -21.15 -4.85 3.84
CA GLY A 171 -19.70 -4.71 3.85
C GLY A 171 -19.24 -3.65 4.85
N ILE A 172 -19.93 -2.51 4.93
CA ILE A 172 -19.65 -1.44 5.90
C ILE A 172 -19.81 -1.94 7.34
N ALA A 173 -20.88 -2.70 7.63
CA ALA A 173 -21.09 -3.32 8.94
C ALA A 173 -19.95 -4.32 9.27
N GLY A 174 -19.54 -5.12 8.29
CA GLY A 174 -18.40 -6.03 8.46
C GLY A 174 -17.06 -5.30 8.70
N LEU A 175 -16.84 -4.17 8.01
CA LEU A 175 -15.68 -3.33 8.24
C LEU A 175 -15.70 -2.72 9.67
N SER A 176 -16.87 -2.26 10.13
CA SER A 176 -17.03 -1.77 11.51
C SER A 176 -16.67 -2.86 12.54
N ALA A 177 -17.14 -4.10 12.32
CA ALA A 177 -16.77 -5.22 13.20
C ALA A 177 -15.26 -5.53 13.17
N GLY A 178 -14.59 -5.35 12.02
CA GLY A 178 -13.13 -5.46 11.93
C GLY A 178 -12.40 -4.40 12.77
N LEU A 179 -12.89 -3.16 12.76
CA LEU A 179 -12.35 -2.08 13.59
C LEU A 179 -12.59 -2.35 15.07
N ASP A 180 -13.79 -2.80 15.47
CA ASP A 180 -14.10 -3.19 16.84
C ASP A 180 -13.18 -4.32 17.32
N PHE A 181 -12.86 -5.28 16.45
CA PHE A 181 -11.90 -6.34 16.73
C PHE A 181 -10.50 -5.76 16.99
N ILE A 182 -9.99 -4.88 16.15
CA ILE A 182 -8.67 -4.24 16.32
C ILE A 182 -8.60 -3.53 17.67
N GLU A 183 -9.63 -2.75 18.03
CA GLU A 183 -9.69 -2.06 19.32
C GLU A 183 -9.68 -3.05 20.50
N ALA A 184 -10.44 -4.14 20.39
CA ALA A 184 -10.50 -5.18 21.42
C ALA A 184 -9.15 -5.91 21.62
N GLN A 185 -8.29 -5.95 20.59
CA GLN A 185 -6.95 -6.53 20.67
C GLN A 185 -5.88 -5.54 21.19
N GLY A 186 -6.25 -4.34 21.59
CA GLY A 186 -5.34 -3.31 22.10
C GLY A 186 -4.95 -2.25 21.07
N GLY A 187 -5.68 -2.16 19.96
CA GLY A 187 -5.50 -1.15 18.94
C GLY A 187 -4.47 -1.51 17.87
N VAL A 188 -4.26 -0.56 16.96
CA VAL A 188 -3.36 -0.71 15.81
C VAL A 188 -1.93 -1.04 16.24
N GLU A 189 -1.45 -0.45 17.31
CA GLU A 189 -0.09 -0.66 17.84
C GLU A 189 0.13 -2.10 18.29
N ALA A 190 -0.87 -2.72 18.95
CA ALA A 190 -0.76 -4.11 19.38
C ALA A 190 -0.77 -5.08 18.20
N ILE A 191 -1.63 -4.85 17.19
CA ILE A 191 -1.64 -5.60 15.94
C ILE A 191 -0.28 -5.48 15.23
N ALA A 192 0.21 -4.25 15.05
CA ALA A 192 1.49 -3.97 14.40
C ALA A 192 2.67 -4.66 15.12
N ALA A 193 2.69 -4.63 16.44
CA ALA A 193 3.76 -5.25 17.22
C ALA A 193 3.77 -6.77 17.06
N HIS A 194 2.60 -7.41 17.08
CA HIS A 194 2.47 -8.85 16.85
C HIS A 194 2.92 -9.27 15.45
N GLU A 195 2.38 -8.63 14.44
CA GLU A 195 2.74 -8.91 13.03
C GLU A 195 4.23 -8.66 12.76
N ARG A 196 4.79 -7.60 13.35
CA ARG A 196 6.21 -7.29 13.26
C ARG A 196 7.06 -8.39 13.89
N ALA A 197 6.69 -8.90 15.07
CA ALA A 197 7.44 -9.95 15.75
C ALA A 197 7.52 -11.22 14.90
N LEU A 198 6.41 -11.61 14.23
CA LEU A 198 6.38 -12.74 13.31
C LEU A 198 7.29 -12.51 12.08
N ALA A 199 7.23 -11.32 11.48
CA ALA A 199 8.07 -10.98 10.34
C ALA A 199 9.56 -10.93 10.70
N ASP A 200 9.92 -10.40 11.86
CA ASP A 200 11.30 -10.33 12.34
C ASP A 200 11.85 -11.73 12.67
N ARG A 201 11.03 -12.62 13.26
CA ARG A 201 11.37 -14.04 13.47
C ARG A 201 11.65 -14.74 12.15
N PHE A 202 10.76 -14.59 11.17
CA PHE A 202 10.95 -15.15 9.84
C PHE A 202 12.23 -14.62 9.18
N LEU A 203 12.42 -13.32 9.18
CA LEU A 203 13.59 -12.65 8.61
C LEU A 203 14.90 -13.17 9.22
N ALA A 204 14.94 -13.34 10.55
CA ALA A 204 16.10 -13.86 11.24
C ALA A 204 16.44 -15.29 10.76
N GLY A 205 15.44 -16.16 10.60
CA GLY A 205 15.64 -17.53 10.15
C GLY A 205 16.07 -17.67 8.69
N VAL A 206 15.48 -16.86 7.80
CA VAL A 206 15.80 -16.95 6.36
C VAL A 206 17.10 -16.26 5.99
N ARG A 207 17.61 -15.33 6.79
CA ARG A 207 18.95 -14.72 6.60
C ARG A 207 20.10 -15.71 6.71
N GLU A 208 19.89 -16.81 7.40
CA GLU A 208 20.88 -17.86 7.59
C GLU A 208 20.96 -18.83 6.39
N ILE A 209 20.11 -18.67 5.38
CA ILE A 209 20.05 -19.54 4.18
C ILE A 209 20.78 -18.82 3.03
N PRO A 210 21.94 -19.32 2.58
CA PRO A 210 22.81 -18.61 1.62
C PRO A 210 22.15 -18.33 0.27
N GLU A 211 21.26 -19.22 -0.18
CA GLU A 211 20.58 -19.14 -1.48
C GLU A 211 19.45 -18.11 -1.49
N ILE A 212 19.07 -17.55 -0.34
CA ILE A 212 17.99 -16.58 -0.24
C ILE A 212 18.50 -15.17 -0.51
N LYS A 213 17.91 -14.54 -1.52
CA LYS A 213 18.03 -13.10 -1.78
C LYS A 213 16.81 -12.38 -1.22
N LEU A 214 17.04 -11.47 -0.29
CA LEU A 214 16.01 -10.65 0.36
C LEU A 214 15.84 -9.30 -0.33
N TYR A 215 14.61 -8.79 -0.36
CA TYR A 215 14.26 -7.49 -0.95
C TYR A 215 13.57 -6.61 0.09
N GLY A 216 14.21 -5.52 0.46
CA GLY A 216 13.71 -4.53 1.44
C GLY A 216 14.81 -3.92 2.30
N ALA A 217 14.51 -2.78 2.90
CA ALA A 217 15.36 -2.10 3.88
C ALA A 217 14.97 -2.56 5.30
N PHE A 218 15.54 -3.68 5.75
CA PHE A 218 15.12 -4.38 6.97
C PHE A 218 15.63 -3.75 8.27
N ASP A 219 16.49 -2.76 8.19
CA ASP A 219 17.00 -1.95 9.30
C ASP A 219 16.13 -0.73 9.61
N GLN A 220 15.13 -0.46 8.79
CA GLN A 220 14.20 0.64 9.02
C GLN A 220 13.26 0.36 10.21
N PRO A 221 13.02 1.35 11.07
CA PRO A 221 12.21 1.18 12.28
C PRO A 221 10.72 0.96 11.97
N SER A 222 10.25 1.43 10.82
CA SER A 222 8.85 1.32 10.40
C SER A 222 8.76 0.59 9.06
N ARG A 223 7.96 -0.49 9.05
CA ARG A 223 7.67 -1.28 7.85
C ARG A 223 6.47 -2.19 8.07
N SER A 224 5.78 -2.56 7.00
CA SER A 224 4.74 -3.59 7.04
C SER A 224 5.36 -4.97 7.31
N ALA A 225 4.58 -5.88 7.88
CA ALA A 225 4.97 -7.25 8.16
C ALA A 225 5.03 -8.12 6.89
N ILE A 226 5.87 -7.67 5.95
CA ILE A 226 6.12 -8.31 4.65
C ILE A 226 7.60 -8.65 4.56
N VAL A 227 7.91 -9.87 4.15
CA VAL A 227 9.25 -10.31 3.76
C VAL A 227 9.17 -10.88 2.36
N SER A 228 9.91 -10.27 1.47
CA SER A 228 10.00 -10.64 0.05
C SER A 228 11.38 -11.21 -0.26
N LEU A 229 11.39 -12.33 -0.95
CA LEU A 229 12.63 -13.06 -1.23
C LEU A 229 12.57 -13.83 -2.57
N ASN A 230 13.74 -14.26 -3.01
CA ASN A 230 13.90 -15.31 -4.03
C ASN A 230 14.89 -16.37 -3.52
N VAL A 231 14.78 -17.57 -4.06
CA VAL A 231 15.70 -18.69 -3.80
C VAL A 231 16.52 -18.92 -5.08
N GLY A 232 17.80 -18.57 -5.05
CA GLY A 232 18.65 -18.63 -6.23
C GLY A 232 18.02 -17.98 -7.45
N ASP A 233 18.11 -18.66 -8.59
CA ASP A 233 17.55 -18.20 -9.87
C ASP A 233 16.19 -18.87 -10.20
N ILE A 234 15.56 -19.58 -9.24
CA ILE A 234 14.30 -20.29 -9.43
C ILE A 234 13.16 -19.28 -9.60
N ASP A 235 12.24 -19.54 -10.53
CA ASP A 235 11.05 -18.70 -10.73
C ASP A 235 10.21 -18.64 -9.45
N SER A 236 9.71 -17.45 -9.13
CA SER A 236 8.93 -17.22 -7.92
C SER A 236 7.64 -18.06 -7.85
N ALA A 237 7.04 -18.39 -8.99
CA ALA A 237 5.84 -19.23 -9.03
C ALA A 237 6.17 -20.69 -8.70
N GLU A 238 7.33 -21.20 -9.12
CA GLU A 238 7.78 -22.55 -8.79
C GLU A 238 8.02 -22.71 -7.29
N ILE A 239 8.67 -21.74 -6.65
CA ILE A 239 8.87 -21.73 -5.17
C ILE A 239 7.53 -21.67 -4.44
N SER A 240 6.63 -20.78 -4.88
CA SER A 240 5.30 -20.64 -4.25
C SER A 240 4.47 -21.92 -4.39
N ASP A 241 4.55 -22.60 -5.53
CA ASP A 241 3.85 -23.86 -5.77
C ASP A 241 4.45 -25.00 -4.91
N ALA A 242 5.77 -25.09 -4.82
CA ALA A 242 6.45 -26.08 -3.99
C ALA A 242 6.10 -25.91 -2.49
N LEU A 243 6.07 -24.66 -1.99
CA LEU A 243 5.66 -24.33 -0.62
C LEU A 243 4.20 -24.76 -0.35
N MET A 244 3.31 -24.51 -1.30
CA MET A 244 1.91 -24.90 -1.17
C MET A 244 1.74 -26.41 -1.18
N GLN A 245 2.41 -27.13 -2.10
CA GLN A 245 2.25 -28.57 -2.25
C GLN A 245 2.95 -29.37 -1.13
N GLY A 246 4.14 -28.94 -0.71
CA GLY A 246 4.93 -29.63 0.31
C GLY A 246 4.48 -29.37 1.74
N TRP A 247 4.07 -28.13 2.05
CA TRP A 247 3.81 -27.69 3.43
C TRP A 247 2.47 -26.95 3.63
N GLY A 248 1.68 -26.75 2.57
CA GLY A 248 0.43 -26.02 2.66
C GLY A 248 0.62 -24.50 2.90
N ILE A 249 1.79 -23.96 2.59
CA ILE A 249 2.13 -22.56 2.82
C ILE A 249 1.72 -21.73 1.62
N ALA A 250 0.75 -20.83 1.82
CA ALA A 250 0.27 -19.91 0.81
C ALA A 250 1.15 -18.64 0.77
N THR A 251 1.85 -18.43 -0.32
CA THR A 251 2.60 -17.21 -0.61
C THR A 251 2.08 -16.51 -1.85
N ARG A 252 2.55 -15.30 -2.12
CA ARG A 252 2.22 -14.62 -3.37
C ARG A 252 3.46 -14.49 -4.24
N PRO A 253 3.51 -15.16 -5.42
CA PRO A 253 4.60 -14.97 -6.39
C PRO A 253 4.31 -13.84 -7.38
N GLY A 254 5.32 -13.51 -8.18
CA GLY A 254 5.23 -12.68 -9.38
C GLY A 254 5.39 -11.19 -9.15
N ALA A 255 4.63 -10.38 -9.90
CA ALA A 255 4.84 -8.94 -10.02
C ALA A 255 4.05 -8.06 -9.03
N HIS A 256 3.22 -8.64 -8.15
CA HIS A 256 2.50 -7.94 -7.06
C HIS A 256 1.69 -6.70 -7.47
N CYS A 257 1.39 -6.50 -8.75
CA CYS A 257 0.79 -5.28 -9.30
C CYS A 257 1.62 -4.01 -9.03
N ALA A 258 2.94 -4.12 -8.92
CA ALA A 258 3.89 -3.02 -8.69
C ALA A 258 5.03 -3.05 -9.74
N PRO A 259 4.72 -2.83 -11.04
CA PRO A 259 5.67 -3.07 -12.12
C PRO A 259 6.92 -2.20 -12.05
N LEU A 260 6.81 -0.97 -11.55
CA LEU A 260 7.96 -0.07 -11.46
C LEU A 260 8.92 -0.49 -10.34
N MET A 261 8.40 -1.01 -9.21
CA MET A 261 9.22 -1.58 -8.15
C MET A 261 9.99 -2.81 -8.65
N HIS A 262 9.32 -3.72 -9.38
CA HIS A 262 9.99 -4.89 -9.97
C HIS A 262 11.07 -4.51 -10.98
N ARG A 263 10.86 -3.42 -11.72
CA ARG A 263 11.88 -2.85 -12.61
C ARG A 263 13.06 -2.28 -11.84
N ALA A 264 12.81 -1.54 -10.77
CA ALA A 264 13.85 -0.96 -9.93
C ALA A 264 14.68 -2.03 -9.19
N LEU A 265 14.06 -3.18 -8.83
CA LEU A 265 14.72 -4.30 -8.17
C LEU A 265 15.27 -5.36 -9.15
N GLU A 266 15.12 -5.15 -10.47
CA GLU A 266 15.57 -6.07 -11.54
C GLU A 266 14.95 -7.48 -11.43
N THR A 267 13.69 -7.56 -10.99
CA THR A 267 12.96 -8.81 -10.74
C THR A 267 11.79 -9.05 -11.71
N GLU A 268 11.75 -8.34 -12.85
CA GLU A 268 10.65 -8.45 -13.83
C GLU A 268 10.51 -9.86 -14.42
N ARG A 269 11.61 -10.60 -14.57
CA ARG A 269 11.61 -11.94 -15.17
C ARG A 269 11.33 -13.04 -14.14
N GLN A 270 12.00 -13.00 -12.99
CA GLN A 270 11.91 -14.02 -11.96
C GLN A 270 10.67 -13.83 -11.07
N GLY A 271 10.18 -12.59 -10.95
CA GLY A 271 9.23 -12.23 -9.92
C GLY A 271 9.86 -12.23 -8.53
N ILE A 272 9.03 -12.19 -7.52
CA ILE A 272 9.43 -12.27 -6.11
C ILE A 272 8.42 -13.17 -5.38
N VAL A 273 8.86 -13.98 -4.43
CA VAL A 273 7.99 -14.66 -3.47
C VAL A 273 7.80 -13.75 -2.26
N ARG A 274 6.55 -13.39 -1.98
CA ARG A 274 6.19 -12.53 -0.86
C ARG A 274 5.50 -13.31 0.24
N PHE A 275 6.07 -13.26 1.43
CA PHE A 275 5.44 -13.67 2.69
C PHE A 275 4.82 -12.44 3.34
N SER A 276 3.58 -12.59 3.81
CA SER A 276 2.84 -11.52 4.50
C SER A 276 2.28 -12.10 5.78
N PHE A 277 2.68 -11.53 6.91
CA PHE A 277 2.28 -11.99 8.24
C PHE A 277 1.10 -11.14 8.72
N GLY A 278 0.09 -11.79 9.23
CA GLY A 278 -1.10 -11.17 9.78
C GLY A 278 -1.34 -11.61 11.22
N TYR A 279 -2.29 -10.95 11.86
CA TYR A 279 -2.62 -11.16 13.27
C TYR A 279 -2.88 -12.62 13.64
N PHE A 280 -3.43 -13.43 12.74
CA PHE A 280 -3.81 -14.83 13.02
C PHE A 280 -2.68 -15.84 12.76
N ASN A 281 -1.52 -15.41 12.29
CA ASN A 281 -0.38 -16.30 12.16
C ASN A 281 0.27 -16.59 13.52
N THR A 282 0.95 -17.73 13.59
CA THR A 282 1.63 -18.20 14.80
C THR A 282 3.13 -18.35 14.60
N ASP A 283 3.87 -18.41 15.69
CA ASP A 283 5.31 -18.68 15.69
C ASP A 283 5.65 -20.03 15.03
N GLU A 284 4.81 -21.05 15.26
CA GLU A 284 4.98 -22.39 14.67
C GLU A 284 4.82 -22.39 13.15
N GLU A 285 3.88 -21.60 12.63
CA GLU A 285 3.72 -21.40 11.17
C GLU A 285 4.94 -20.70 10.57
N VAL A 286 5.49 -19.72 11.28
CA VAL A 286 6.71 -19.03 10.86
C VAL A 286 7.91 -20.00 10.83
N ASP A 287 8.10 -20.80 11.88
CA ASP A 287 9.19 -21.79 11.94
C ASP A 287 9.06 -22.82 10.83
N THR A 288 7.84 -23.32 10.58
CA THR A 288 7.55 -24.23 9.47
C THR A 288 7.94 -23.62 8.11
N ALA A 289 7.67 -22.33 7.91
CA ALA A 289 8.02 -21.63 6.67
C ALA A 289 9.54 -21.46 6.49
N ILE A 290 10.26 -21.25 7.58
CA ILE A 290 11.74 -21.17 7.57
C ILE A 290 12.33 -22.54 7.21
N ASP A 291 11.85 -23.61 7.83
CA ASP A 291 12.33 -24.98 7.56
C ASP A 291 12.02 -25.42 6.13
N ALA A 292 10.81 -25.12 5.62
CA ALA A 292 10.44 -25.37 4.25
C ALA A 292 11.38 -24.67 3.23
N LEU A 293 11.76 -23.42 3.51
CA LEU A 293 12.71 -22.69 2.66
C LEU A 293 14.13 -23.27 2.72
N ARG A 294 14.57 -23.81 3.87
CA ARG A 294 15.85 -24.53 3.96
C ARG A 294 15.86 -25.79 3.12
N ASP A 295 14.76 -26.55 3.17
CA ASP A 295 14.62 -27.77 2.36
C ASP A 295 14.59 -27.47 0.85
N LEU A 296 13.98 -26.34 0.43
CA LEU A 296 13.92 -25.93 -0.97
C LEU A 296 15.22 -25.30 -1.48
N ALA A 297 16.08 -24.81 -0.60
CA ALA A 297 17.36 -24.18 -0.94
C ALA A 297 18.52 -25.20 -1.03
N CYS A 298 18.32 -26.45 -0.61
CA CYS A 298 19.29 -27.55 -0.72
C CYS A 298 19.17 -28.27 -2.05
#